data_f69ee4c5dbb6a40e71e72175d2f3148d
#
_entry.id   f69ee4c5dbb6a40e71e72175d2f3148d
#
_cell.length_a   1.000
_cell.length_b   1.000
_cell.length_c   1.000
_cell.angle_alpha   90.00
_cell.angle_beta   90.00
_cell.angle_gamma   90.00
#
_symmetry.space_group_name_H-M   'P 1'
#
loop_
_entity.id
_entity.type
_entity.pdbx_description
1 polymer ?
#
loop_
_entity_poly.entity_id
_entity_poly.type
_entity_poly.pdbx_seq_one_letter_code
_entity_poly.pdbx_strand_id
1 'polypeptide(L)'
;PTNGIYCDRSGATAPYAPETTTNLGLDYSRDLGNGMVIDANLNVDTSSKYFITTNLDKNIDQGGYTKYGAQIGLGSDDGKWRLSVIGDNLTDERIRVIGGTIPLARTFVQLASGGALDGIAYDAIYARPRNVTVKFDYNF
;
A
#
# COMPACT_ATOMS: atom_id res chain seq x y z
N PRO A 1 -19.63 -28.40 -0.49
CA PRO A 1 -19.39 -29.82 -0.73
C PRO A 1 -18.25 -29.97 -1.74
N THR A 2 -17.20 -30.67 -1.34
CA THR A 2 -16.09 -31.02 -2.22
C THR A 2 -16.36 -32.42 -2.76
N ASN A 3 -16.45 -32.56 -4.07
CA ASN A 3 -16.47 -33.88 -4.70
C ASN A 3 -15.05 -34.42 -4.97
N GLY A 4 -14.07 -33.91 -4.25
CA GLY A 4 -12.66 -34.32 -4.32
C GLY A 4 -11.83 -33.66 -5.43
N ILE A 5 -12.44 -32.94 -6.38
CA ILE A 5 -11.75 -32.33 -7.53
C ILE A 5 -11.92 -30.81 -7.58
N TYR A 6 -13.06 -30.31 -7.14
CA TYR A 6 -13.39 -28.87 -7.19
C TYR A 6 -13.83 -28.35 -5.83
N CYS A 7 -13.37 -27.15 -5.48
CA CYS A 7 -13.89 -26.40 -4.35
C CYS A 7 -14.94 -25.41 -4.87
N ASP A 8 -16.18 -25.55 -4.43
CA ASP A 8 -17.20 -24.54 -4.68
C ASP A 8 -16.92 -23.30 -3.83
N ARG A 9 -16.69 -22.18 -4.49
CA ARG A 9 -16.44 -20.85 -3.89
C ARG A 9 -17.56 -19.86 -4.22
N SER A 10 -18.73 -20.34 -4.59
CA SER A 10 -19.90 -19.49 -4.83
C SER A 10 -20.18 -18.62 -3.60
N GLY A 11 -20.31 -17.31 -3.80
CA GLY A 11 -20.54 -16.35 -2.73
C GLY A 11 -19.30 -15.98 -1.90
N ALA A 12 -18.11 -16.50 -2.22
CA ALA A 12 -16.87 -16.08 -1.57
C ALA A 12 -16.39 -14.72 -2.12
N THR A 13 -15.80 -13.91 -1.26
CA THR A 13 -15.16 -12.65 -1.65
C THR A 13 -13.99 -12.92 -2.60
N ALA A 14 -13.81 -12.09 -3.64
CA ALA A 14 -12.67 -12.19 -4.51
C ALA A 14 -11.37 -11.85 -3.76
N PRO A 15 -10.26 -12.60 -3.94
CA PRO A 15 -8.97 -12.22 -3.39
C PRO A 15 -8.47 -10.94 -4.06
N TYR A 16 -7.65 -10.17 -3.35
CA TYR A 16 -7.06 -8.90 -3.80
C TYR A 16 -8.07 -7.80 -4.19
N ALA A 17 -9.32 -7.95 -3.81
CA ALA A 17 -10.39 -7.02 -4.13
C ALA A 17 -11.04 -6.49 -2.83
N PRO A 18 -10.70 -5.27 -2.37
CA PRO A 18 -11.44 -4.62 -1.30
C PRO A 18 -12.86 -4.31 -1.75
N GLU A 19 -13.83 -4.37 -0.84
CA GLU A 19 -15.23 -4.04 -1.13
C GLU A 19 -15.40 -2.55 -1.44
N THR A 20 -14.59 -1.71 -0.80
CA THR A 20 -14.65 -0.25 -0.96
C THR A 20 -13.25 0.33 -1.00
N THR A 21 -13.01 1.21 -1.98
CA THR A 21 -11.85 2.07 -2.06
C THR A 21 -12.31 3.50 -2.26
N THR A 22 -11.64 4.45 -1.62
CA THR A 22 -11.91 5.88 -1.77
C THR A 22 -10.59 6.60 -2.00
N ASN A 23 -10.57 7.46 -3.00
CA ASN A 23 -9.47 8.38 -3.26
C ASN A 23 -10.03 9.80 -3.24
N LEU A 24 -9.40 10.66 -2.44
CA LEU A 24 -9.71 12.09 -2.37
C LEU A 24 -8.45 12.88 -2.64
N GLY A 25 -8.53 13.86 -3.53
CA GLY A 25 -7.46 14.77 -3.85
C GLY A 25 -7.87 16.23 -3.65
N LEU A 26 -6.95 17.03 -3.15
CA LEU A 26 -7.08 18.48 -3.05
C LEU A 26 -5.83 19.11 -3.66
N ASP A 27 -6.05 19.96 -4.66
CA ASP A 27 -5.01 20.73 -5.32
C ASP A 27 -5.18 22.21 -5.01
N TYR A 28 -4.07 22.86 -4.72
CA TYR A 28 -3.99 24.29 -4.50
C TYR A 28 -2.82 24.86 -5.30
N SER A 29 -3.06 25.97 -5.98
CA SER A 29 -2.00 26.71 -6.68
C SER A 29 -2.24 28.20 -6.55
N ARG A 30 -1.16 28.97 -6.33
CA ARG A 30 -1.23 30.41 -6.18
C ARG A 30 0.01 31.07 -6.74
N ASP A 31 -0.22 32.09 -7.56
CA ASP A 31 0.79 33.07 -7.95
C ASP A 31 1.11 34.00 -6.77
N LEU A 32 2.40 34.18 -6.46
CA LEU A 32 2.89 35.01 -5.38
C LEU A 32 3.16 36.46 -5.84
N GLY A 33 2.96 36.78 -7.12
CA GLY A 33 3.07 38.14 -7.68
C GLY A 33 4.50 38.66 -7.85
N ASN A 34 5.51 37.81 -7.66
CA ASN A 34 6.93 38.14 -7.78
C ASN A 34 7.70 37.22 -8.74
N GLY A 35 6.99 36.65 -9.72
CA GLY A 35 7.54 35.69 -10.66
C GLY A 35 7.67 34.28 -10.07
N MET A 36 6.99 33.98 -8.96
CA MET A 36 6.99 32.68 -8.31
C MET A 36 5.57 32.16 -8.11
N VAL A 37 5.41 30.85 -8.22
CA VAL A 37 4.18 30.12 -7.98
C VAL A 37 4.41 29.09 -6.89
N ILE A 38 3.50 29.04 -5.93
CA ILE A 38 3.42 27.97 -4.95
C ILE A 38 2.27 27.02 -5.31
N ASP A 39 2.50 25.73 -5.19
CA ASP A 39 1.47 24.71 -5.33
C ASP A 39 1.54 23.70 -4.18
N ALA A 40 0.41 23.13 -3.88
CA ALA A 40 0.28 22.06 -2.91
C ALA A 40 -0.76 21.04 -3.40
N ASN A 41 -0.48 19.78 -3.15
CA ASN A 41 -1.41 18.68 -3.37
C ASN A 41 -1.51 17.87 -2.10
N LEU A 42 -2.71 17.45 -1.75
CA LEU A 42 -2.99 16.49 -0.69
C LEU A 42 -3.83 15.37 -1.27
N ASN A 43 -3.45 14.14 -1.03
CA ASN A 43 -4.23 12.96 -1.41
C ASN A 43 -4.45 12.03 -0.23
N VAL A 44 -5.62 11.42 -0.20
CA VAL A 44 -6.06 10.46 0.81
C VAL A 44 -6.60 9.23 0.10
N ASP A 45 -5.97 8.08 0.34
CA ASP A 45 -6.37 6.78 -0.18
C ASP A 45 -6.86 5.92 0.97
N THR A 46 -8.10 5.46 0.90
CA THR A 46 -8.69 4.56 1.89
C THR A 46 -9.13 3.27 1.21
N SER A 47 -8.88 2.15 1.87
CA SER A 47 -9.30 0.82 1.42
C SER A 47 -9.92 0.05 2.57
N SER A 48 -11.02 -0.66 2.31
CA SER A 48 -11.54 -1.69 3.21
C SER A 48 -10.61 -2.90 3.25
N LYS A 49 -10.79 -3.77 4.22
CA LYS A 49 -10.04 -5.03 4.33
C LYS A 49 -10.23 -5.92 3.10
N TYR A 50 -9.20 -6.70 2.75
CA TYR A 50 -9.27 -7.68 1.66
C TYR A 50 -8.30 -8.85 1.90
N PHE A 51 -8.56 -9.96 1.23
CA PHE A 51 -7.67 -11.12 1.27
C PHE A 51 -6.48 -10.93 0.33
N ILE A 52 -5.28 -11.21 0.83
CA ILE A 52 -4.04 -11.13 0.06
C ILE A 52 -3.51 -12.51 -0.38
N THR A 53 -4.37 -13.53 -0.26
CA THR A 53 -4.10 -14.91 -0.66
C THR A 53 -5.25 -15.44 -1.50
N THR A 54 -4.95 -16.28 -2.46
CA THR A 54 -5.98 -16.92 -3.33
C THR A 54 -6.83 -17.95 -2.60
N ASN A 55 -6.36 -18.49 -1.48
CA ASN A 55 -7.10 -19.45 -0.65
C ASN A 55 -7.99 -18.76 0.40
N LEU A 56 -8.01 -17.40 0.44
CA LEU A 56 -8.82 -16.60 1.37
C LEU A 56 -8.50 -16.90 2.84
N ASP A 57 -7.21 -17.07 3.16
CA ASP A 57 -6.76 -17.33 4.52
C ASP A 57 -6.92 -16.08 5.38
N LYS A 58 -7.72 -16.21 6.45
CA LYS A 58 -8.03 -15.11 7.38
C LYS A 58 -6.87 -14.74 8.31
N ASN A 59 -5.85 -15.59 8.41
CA ASN A 59 -4.69 -15.33 9.27
C ASN A 59 -3.70 -14.37 8.63
N ILE A 60 -3.83 -14.12 7.33
CA ILE A 60 -2.91 -13.27 6.55
C ILE A 60 -3.70 -12.31 5.62
N ASP A 61 -4.79 -11.77 6.07
CA ASP A 61 -5.50 -10.72 5.34
C ASP A 61 -4.81 -9.35 5.48
N GLN A 62 -5.19 -8.40 4.64
CA GLN A 62 -4.89 -6.99 4.81
C GLN A 62 -6.08 -6.31 5.48
N GLY A 63 -5.86 -5.73 6.66
CA GLY A 63 -6.84 -4.87 7.32
C GLY A 63 -7.16 -3.64 6.49
N GLY A 64 -8.28 -2.99 6.78
CA GLY A 64 -8.57 -1.67 6.20
C GLY A 64 -7.49 -0.65 6.59
N TYR A 65 -7.17 0.27 5.68
CA TYR A 65 -6.15 1.30 5.90
C TYR A 65 -6.54 2.63 5.27
N THR A 66 -5.88 3.69 5.74
CA THR A 66 -5.91 5.03 5.12
C THR A 66 -4.50 5.54 4.97
N LYS A 67 -4.12 5.86 3.76
CA LYS A 67 -2.81 6.38 3.38
C LYS A 67 -2.93 7.85 3.01
N TYR A 68 -2.00 8.67 3.47
CA TYR A 68 -1.92 10.09 3.15
C TYR A 68 -0.67 10.36 2.32
N GLY A 69 -0.84 11.13 1.26
CA GLY A 69 0.23 11.71 0.48
C GLY A 69 0.09 13.23 0.44
N ALA A 70 1.21 13.94 0.38
CA ALA A 70 1.22 15.38 0.23
C ALA A 70 2.41 15.81 -0.64
N GLN A 71 2.21 16.88 -1.37
CA GLN A 71 3.25 17.56 -2.11
C GLN A 71 3.14 19.06 -1.90
N ILE A 72 4.27 19.73 -1.75
CA ILE A 72 4.37 21.18 -1.82
C ILE A 72 5.46 21.53 -2.80
N GLY A 73 5.21 22.49 -3.66
CA GLY A 73 6.14 22.97 -4.68
C GLY A 73 6.24 24.49 -4.67
N LEU A 74 7.42 24.97 -4.98
CA LEU A 74 7.71 26.36 -5.27
C LEU A 74 8.48 26.41 -6.59
N GLY A 75 8.05 27.24 -7.51
CA GLY A 75 8.70 27.36 -8.81
C GLY A 75 8.59 28.77 -9.40
N SER A 76 9.31 29.00 -10.50
CA SER A 76 9.15 30.22 -11.28
C SER A 76 7.89 30.13 -12.15
N ASP A 77 7.21 31.25 -12.35
CA ASP A 77 6.02 31.36 -13.19
C ASP A 77 6.32 31.08 -14.67
N ASP A 78 7.56 31.34 -15.13
CA ASP A 78 8.03 31.01 -16.47
C ASP A 78 8.46 29.53 -16.64
N GLY A 79 8.30 28.70 -15.59
CA GLY A 79 8.56 27.27 -15.62
C GLY A 79 10.03 26.87 -15.69
N LYS A 80 10.99 27.81 -15.52
CA LYS A 80 12.41 27.51 -15.61
C LYS A 80 12.90 26.64 -14.48
N TRP A 81 12.43 26.83 -13.27
CA TRP A 81 12.83 25.99 -12.15
C TRP A 81 11.66 25.67 -11.23
N ARG A 82 11.78 24.54 -10.53
CA ARG A 82 10.82 24.10 -9.54
C ARG A 82 11.51 23.27 -8.46
N LEU A 83 11.25 23.58 -7.22
CA LEU A 83 11.60 22.79 -6.05
C LEU A 83 10.35 22.18 -5.44
N SER A 84 10.33 20.88 -5.22
CA SER A 84 9.19 20.18 -4.64
C SER A 84 9.60 19.26 -3.52
N VAL A 85 8.77 19.18 -2.49
CA VAL A 85 8.84 18.16 -1.43
C VAL A 85 7.61 17.28 -1.57
N ILE A 86 7.83 15.99 -1.71
CA ILE A 86 6.80 14.99 -1.97
C ILE A 86 6.86 13.95 -0.86
N GLY A 87 5.77 13.76 -0.16
CA GLY A 87 5.60 12.72 0.85
C GLY A 87 4.56 11.70 0.41
N ASP A 88 4.89 10.44 0.46
CA ASP A 88 3.96 9.33 0.25
C ASP A 88 3.90 8.46 1.50
N ASN A 89 2.71 7.93 1.77
CA ASN A 89 2.44 7.11 2.94
C ASN A 89 2.90 7.78 4.27
N LEU A 90 2.49 9.03 4.48
CA LEU A 90 2.96 9.86 5.59
C LEU A 90 2.66 9.27 6.98
N THR A 91 1.63 8.45 7.09
CA THR A 91 1.24 7.71 8.30
C THR A 91 2.05 6.43 8.53
N ASP A 92 2.92 6.05 7.59
CA ASP A 92 3.73 4.82 7.62
C ASP A 92 2.87 3.55 7.76
N GLU A 93 1.76 3.51 7.04
CA GLU A 93 0.87 2.34 7.00
C GLU A 93 1.60 1.13 6.41
N ARG A 94 1.55 0.00 7.12
CA ARG A 94 2.12 -1.26 6.67
C ARG A 94 1.09 -2.06 5.87
N ILE A 95 1.08 -1.86 4.57
CA ILE A 95 0.12 -2.47 3.66
C ILE A 95 0.72 -3.73 3.06
N ARG A 96 0.13 -4.88 3.35
CA ARG A 96 0.48 -6.16 2.73
C ARG A 96 -0.14 -6.23 1.35
N VAL A 97 0.67 -6.48 0.33
CA VAL A 97 0.21 -6.51 -1.07
C VAL A 97 -0.11 -7.92 -1.51
N ILE A 98 0.73 -8.87 -1.13
CA ILE A 98 0.60 -10.28 -1.43
C ILE A 98 1.18 -11.08 -0.27
N GLY A 99 0.62 -12.23 -0.01
CA GLY A 99 1.12 -13.12 1.01
C GLY A 99 0.80 -14.58 0.72
N GLY A 100 1.37 -15.45 1.52
CA GLY A 100 1.19 -16.87 1.39
C GLY A 100 1.66 -17.65 2.60
N THR A 101 1.48 -18.96 2.54
CA THR A 101 2.08 -19.89 3.50
C THR A 101 3.44 -20.33 2.99
N ILE A 102 4.43 -20.34 3.87
CA ILE A 102 5.77 -20.84 3.53
C ILE A 102 5.68 -22.36 3.41
N PRO A 103 5.93 -22.93 2.21
CA PRO A 103 5.90 -24.38 2.02
C PRO A 103 6.89 -25.07 2.94
N LEU A 104 6.48 -26.19 3.55
CA LEU A 104 7.32 -27.02 4.44
C LEU A 104 7.81 -26.33 5.73
N ALA A 105 7.43 -25.08 5.99
CA ALA A 105 7.83 -24.37 7.21
C ALA A 105 7.49 -25.17 8.47
N ARG A 106 6.34 -25.83 8.49
CA ARG A 106 5.92 -26.73 9.58
C ARG A 106 6.94 -27.84 9.82
N THR A 107 7.47 -28.44 8.77
CA THR A 107 8.47 -29.54 8.86
C THR A 107 9.79 -29.04 9.43
N PHE A 108 10.27 -27.88 9.01
CA PHE A 108 11.51 -27.29 9.49
C PHE A 108 11.42 -26.83 10.95
N VAL A 109 10.32 -26.19 11.32
CA VAL A 109 10.09 -25.74 12.70
C VAL A 109 9.94 -26.94 13.64
N GLN A 110 9.29 -28.00 13.22
CA GLN A 110 9.14 -29.24 13.99
C GLN A 110 10.49 -29.96 14.20
N LEU A 111 11.35 -29.98 13.17
CA LEU A 111 12.71 -30.54 13.26
C LEU A 111 13.61 -29.72 14.21
N ALA A 112 13.51 -28.40 14.18
CA ALA A 112 14.34 -27.52 15.01
C ALA A 112 13.91 -27.48 16.48
N SER A 113 12.63 -27.69 16.79
CA SER A 113 12.09 -27.63 18.14
C SER A 113 11.97 -28.97 18.86
N GLY A 114 12.31 -30.09 18.20
CA GLY A 114 12.26 -31.43 18.80
C GLY A 114 10.88 -31.94 19.19
N GLY A 115 9.81 -31.31 18.73
CA GLY A 115 8.44 -31.70 19.04
C GLY A 115 7.39 -30.74 18.50
N ALA A 116 6.14 -31.10 18.57
CA ALA A 116 4.99 -30.51 17.98
C ALA A 116 4.82 -28.99 18.18
N LEU A 117 5.34 -28.18 17.26
CA LEU A 117 4.81 -26.83 17.02
C LEU A 117 3.82 -26.92 15.85
N ASP A 118 2.54 -26.76 16.20
CA ASP A 118 1.45 -26.74 15.21
C ASP A 118 1.34 -25.32 14.61
N GLY A 119 2.40 -24.88 13.91
CA GLY A 119 2.52 -23.53 13.38
C GLY A 119 2.61 -23.52 11.86
N ILE A 120 1.69 -22.83 11.22
CA ILE A 120 1.82 -22.40 9.82
C ILE A 120 2.63 -21.11 9.81
N ALA A 121 3.75 -21.08 9.09
CA ALA A 121 4.47 -19.84 8.86
C ALA A 121 3.92 -19.14 7.62
N TYR A 122 3.84 -17.82 7.71
CA TYR A 122 3.35 -16.95 6.65
C TYR A 122 4.45 -16.02 6.20
N ASP A 123 4.42 -15.66 4.92
CA ASP A 123 5.20 -14.57 4.35
C ASP A 123 4.26 -13.50 3.76
N ALA A 124 4.75 -12.29 3.67
CA ALA A 124 4.04 -11.21 3.01
C ALA A 124 5.01 -10.20 2.40
N ILE A 125 4.64 -9.69 1.23
CA ILE A 125 5.29 -8.54 0.59
C ILE A 125 4.51 -7.30 0.95
N TYR A 126 5.23 -6.27 1.40
CA TYR A 126 4.66 -5.00 1.81
C TYR A 126 4.79 -3.96 0.70
N ALA A 127 3.83 -3.03 0.63
CA ALA A 127 3.95 -1.81 -0.14
C ALA A 127 5.08 -0.93 0.40
N ARG A 128 5.43 0.12 -0.35
CA ARG A 128 6.46 1.06 0.08
C ARG A 128 6.10 1.70 1.43
N PRO A 129 7.05 1.77 2.38
CA PRO A 129 6.87 2.50 3.63
C PRO A 129 6.79 4.00 3.35
N ARG A 130 6.63 4.80 4.41
CA ARG A 130 6.72 6.26 4.30
C ARG A 130 7.98 6.67 3.54
N ASN A 131 7.78 7.53 2.55
CA ASN A 131 8.86 8.09 1.76
C ASN A 131 8.69 9.62 1.67
N VAL A 132 9.79 10.35 1.81
CA VAL A 132 9.84 11.78 1.57
C VAL A 132 10.95 12.06 0.57
N THR A 133 10.61 12.73 -0.52
CA THR A 133 11.51 13.03 -1.63
C THR A 133 11.56 14.54 -1.84
N VAL A 134 12.77 15.07 -2.00
CA VAL A 134 12.99 16.44 -2.48
C VAL A 134 13.39 16.36 -3.95
N LYS A 135 12.68 17.10 -4.79
CA LYS A 135 12.91 17.13 -6.24
C LYS A 135 13.19 18.56 -6.67
N PHE A 136 14.23 18.74 -7.47
CA PHE A 136 14.54 20.02 -8.12
C PHE A 136 14.58 19.79 -9.64
N ASP A 137 13.77 20.56 -10.34
CA ASP A 137 13.70 20.57 -11.81
C ASP A 137 14.25 21.90 -12.31
N TYR A 138 15.05 21.86 -13.38
CA TYR A 138 15.52 23.04 -14.07
C TYR A 138 15.47 22.84 -15.58
N ASN A 139 14.83 23.79 -16.28
CA ASN A 139 14.69 23.80 -17.74
C ASN A 139 15.59 24.90 -18.32
N PHE A 140 16.40 24.54 -19.30
CA PHE A 140 17.33 25.45 -20.00
C PHE A 140 16.65 26.19 -21.14
#